data_ad7bdda60b9dfdd065be5e4cd213b9b7
#
_entry.id   ad7bdda60b9dfdd065be5e4cd213b9b7
#
_cell.length_a   1.000
_cell.length_b   1.000
_cell.length_c   1.000
_cell.angle_alpha   90.00
_cell.angle_beta   90.00
_cell.angle_gamma   90.00
#
_symmetry.space_group_name_H-M   'P 1'
#
loop_
_entity.id
_entity.type
_entity.pdbx_description
1 polymer ?
#
loop_
_entity_poly.entity_id
_entity_poly.type
_entity_poly.pdbx_seq_one_letter_code
_entity_poly.pdbx_strand_id
1 'polypeptide(L)'
;MRELIIADNVHGESGLDGPALPEPNFAPQNCTAVELMAKVLRESAEPVTLVATGPQTNVALLLNSHPELHSNIARIVIMGGAMGLGNWTPAAEFNIFVDPEAAEIVFQSGLPIVMAGLDVTHRAQIMTDDIERFRAVGNPV
;
A
#
# COMPACT_ATOMS: atom_id res chain seq x y z
N MET A 1 -10.40 -15.61 8.90
CA MET A 1 -9.54 -15.19 7.78
C MET A 1 -10.47 -14.98 6.58
N ARG A 2 -10.45 -13.82 5.94
CA ARG A 2 -11.27 -13.57 4.75
C ARG A 2 -10.72 -14.33 3.55
N GLU A 3 -11.57 -14.61 2.58
CA GLU A 3 -11.14 -15.13 1.29
C GLU A 3 -10.26 -14.08 0.58
N LEU A 4 -9.18 -14.54 -0.06
CA LEU A 4 -8.29 -13.66 -0.80
C LEU A 4 -9.03 -13.06 -2.00
N ILE A 5 -9.08 -11.76 -2.07
CA ILE A 5 -9.63 -11.01 -3.21
C ILE A 5 -8.46 -10.38 -3.96
N ILE A 6 -8.35 -10.68 -5.23
CA ILE A 6 -7.33 -10.12 -6.13
C ILE A 6 -8.00 -9.22 -7.17
N ALA A 7 -7.26 -8.28 -7.73
CA ALA A 7 -7.72 -7.37 -8.77
C ALA A 7 -7.12 -7.74 -10.15
N ASP A 8 -7.30 -9.01 -10.55
CA ASP A 8 -6.83 -9.55 -11.83
C ASP A 8 -7.44 -8.82 -13.04
N ASN A 9 -8.67 -8.34 -12.90
CA ASN A 9 -9.36 -7.52 -13.90
C ASN A 9 -8.72 -6.13 -14.10
N VAL A 10 -7.82 -5.69 -13.20
CA VAL A 10 -7.11 -4.41 -13.29
C VAL A 10 -5.62 -4.61 -13.59
N HIS A 11 -4.99 -5.58 -12.93
CA HIS A 11 -3.54 -5.78 -12.96
C HIS A 11 -3.10 -7.03 -13.74
N GLY A 12 -4.05 -7.79 -14.32
CA GLY A 12 -3.79 -9.06 -15.00
C GLY A 12 -3.50 -10.21 -14.03
N GLU A 13 -3.30 -11.41 -14.56
CA GLU A 13 -3.11 -12.63 -13.77
C GLU A 13 -1.83 -12.59 -12.92
N SER A 14 -0.75 -12.00 -13.44
CA SER A 14 0.52 -11.87 -12.73
C SER A 14 0.58 -10.67 -11.78
N GLY A 15 -0.37 -9.73 -11.89
CA GLY A 15 -0.34 -8.44 -11.20
C GLY A 15 0.57 -7.39 -11.86
N LEU A 16 1.32 -7.77 -12.91
CA LEU A 16 2.26 -6.93 -13.64
C LEU A 16 2.18 -7.16 -15.16
N ASP A 17 1.03 -7.62 -15.65
CA ASP A 17 0.85 -7.92 -17.07
C ASP A 17 1.00 -6.65 -17.93
N GLY A 18 1.70 -6.81 -19.06
CA GLY A 18 1.91 -5.77 -20.05
C GLY A 18 3.38 -5.58 -20.42
N PRO A 19 4.22 -4.92 -19.60
CA PRO A 19 5.61 -4.70 -19.96
C PRO A 19 6.49 -5.94 -19.78
N ALA A 20 7.47 -6.11 -20.65
CA ALA A 20 8.57 -7.07 -20.44
C ALA A 20 9.56 -6.49 -19.44
N LEU A 21 9.38 -6.82 -18.18
CA LEU A 21 10.27 -6.37 -17.11
C LEU A 21 11.59 -7.16 -17.13
N PRO A 22 12.73 -6.52 -16.84
CA PRO A 22 14.00 -7.24 -16.69
C PRO A 22 13.94 -8.13 -15.44
N GLU A 23 14.75 -9.19 -15.45
CA GLU A 23 14.92 -10.04 -14.26
C GLU A 23 15.39 -9.21 -13.05
N PRO A 24 14.80 -9.43 -11.87
CA PRO A 24 15.18 -8.68 -10.69
C PRO A 24 16.63 -9.03 -10.27
N ASN A 25 17.40 -8.02 -9.89
CA ASN A 25 18.77 -8.19 -9.38
C ASN A 25 18.83 -8.32 -7.84
N PHE A 26 17.70 -8.56 -7.20
CA PHE A 26 17.57 -8.77 -5.75
C PHE A 26 16.63 -9.94 -5.48
N ALA A 27 16.72 -10.49 -4.28
CA ALA A 27 15.84 -11.57 -3.81
C ALA A 27 15.00 -11.11 -2.61
N PRO A 28 13.81 -11.68 -2.41
CA PRO A 28 13.06 -11.47 -1.18
C PRO A 28 13.88 -11.84 0.06
N GLN A 29 13.67 -11.10 1.15
CA GLN A 29 14.26 -11.47 2.44
C GLN A 29 13.63 -12.77 2.96
N ASN A 30 14.40 -13.59 3.67
CA ASN A 30 13.90 -14.83 4.26
C ASN A 30 13.18 -14.57 5.60
N CYS A 31 12.17 -13.73 5.55
CA CYS A 31 11.31 -13.36 6.67
C CYS A 31 9.95 -12.89 6.17
N THR A 32 8.96 -12.84 7.07
CA THR A 32 7.65 -12.26 6.75
C THR A 32 7.74 -10.73 6.62
N ALA A 33 6.75 -10.12 5.95
CA ALA A 33 6.66 -8.67 5.84
C ALA A 33 6.58 -7.99 7.23
N VAL A 34 5.88 -8.58 8.17
CA VAL A 34 5.74 -8.07 9.55
C VAL A 34 7.08 -8.10 10.27
N GLU A 35 7.82 -9.21 10.18
CA GLU A 35 9.16 -9.32 10.77
C GLU A 35 10.14 -8.31 10.19
N LEU A 36 10.11 -8.12 8.87
CA LEU A 36 10.97 -7.13 8.21
C LEU A 36 10.63 -5.69 8.65
N MET A 37 9.34 -5.34 8.67
CA MET A 37 8.91 -4.03 9.15
C MET A 37 9.31 -3.81 10.62
N ALA A 38 9.08 -4.80 11.49
CA ALA A 38 9.47 -4.71 12.90
C ALA A 38 10.98 -4.55 13.07
N LYS A 39 11.78 -5.25 12.26
CA LYS A 39 13.23 -5.09 12.24
C LYS A 39 13.63 -3.65 11.86
N VAL A 40 13.08 -3.13 10.75
CA VAL A 40 13.37 -1.76 10.28
C VAL A 40 13.02 -0.73 11.36
N LEU A 41 11.87 -0.87 12.01
CA LEU A 41 11.45 0.03 13.07
C LEU A 41 12.39 -0.02 14.28
N ARG A 42 12.90 -1.19 14.67
CA ARG A 42 13.85 -1.32 15.79
C ARG A 42 15.22 -0.75 15.48
N GLU A 43 15.68 -0.90 14.25
CA GLU A 43 17.03 -0.51 13.82
C GLU A 43 17.12 0.95 13.36
N SER A 44 15.98 1.59 13.11
CA SER A 44 15.95 3.00 12.69
C SER A 44 16.30 3.93 13.85
N ALA A 45 17.19 4.90 13.58
CA ALA A 45 17.55 5.93 14.55
C ALA A 45 16.44 6.97 14.79
N GLU A 46 15.53 7.13 13.82
CA GLU A 46 14.43 8.09 13.85
C GLU A 46 13.10 7.36 13.61
N PRO A 47 11.97 7.90 14.11
CA PRO A 47 10.66 7.33 13.83
C PRO A 47 10.36 7.26 12.33
N VAL A 48 9.85 6.13 11.87
CA VAL A 48 9.63 5.80 10.45
C VAL A 48 8.21 6.17 10.01
N THR A 49 8.07 6.71 8.82
CA THR A 49 6.77 6.82 8.14
C THR A 49 6.47 5.52 7.40
N LEU A 50 5.38 4.85 7.75
CA LEU A 50 4.87 3.70 7.01
C LEU A 50 4.00 4.20 5.85
N VAL A 51 4.28 3.75 4.63
CA VAL A 51 3.47 4.07 3.44
C VAL A 51 2.80 2.78 2.95
N ALA A 52 1.51 2.67 3.17
CA ALA A 52 0.69 1.52 2.79
C ALA A 52 -0.08 1.84 1.50
N THR A 53 0.30 1.21 0.39
CA THR A 53 -0.30 1.42 -0.94
C THR A 53 -1.26 0.29 -1.36
N GLY A 54 -1.52 -0.66 -0.48
CA GLY A 54 -2.43 -1.79 -0.63
C GLY A 54 -3.28 -2.02 0.61
N PRO A 55 -3.95 -3.19 0.73
CA PRO A 55 -4.72 -3.56 1.93
C PRO A 55 -3.89 -3.46 3.21
N GLN A 56 -4.55 -3.09 4.32
CA GLN A 56 -3.87 -2.75 5.58
C GLN A 56 -3.46 -3.96 6.43
N THR A 57 -3.64 -5.19 5.94
CA THR A 57 -3.42 -6.44 6.68
C THR A 57 -2.05 -6.51 7.35
N ASN A 58 -0.97 -6.23 6.62
CA ASN A 58 0.39 -6.29 7.16
C ASN A 58 0.64 -5.20 8.21
N VAL A 59 0.10 -4.00 8.02
CA VAL A 59 0.22 -2.90 8.99
C VAL A 59 -0.54 -3.24 10.27
N ALA A 60 -1.77 -3.73 10.15
CA ALA A 60 -2.57 -4.16 11.31
C ALA A 60 -1.89 -5.30 12.09
N LEU A 61 -1.34 -6.29 11.39
CA LEU A 61 -0.59 -7.37 12.02
C LEU A 61 0.65 -6.85 12.75
N LEU A 62 1.40 -5.91 12.15
CA LEU A 62 2.54 -5.25 12.81
C LEU A 62 2.11 -4.56 14.10
N LEU A 63 1.06 -3.73 14.05
CA LEU A 63 0.58 -2.98 15.21
C LEU A 63 0.11 -3.89 16.35
N ASN A 64 -0.60 -4.97 16.01
CA ASN A 64 -1.09 -5.93 17.00
C ASN A 64 0.02 -6.80 17.59
N SER A 65 1.00 -7.22 16.77
CA SER A 65 2.06 -8.14 17.20
C SER A 65 3.21 -7.41 17.91
N HIS A 66 3.38 -6.12 17.64
CA HIS A 66 4.49 -5.30 18.14
C HIS A 66 4.03 -3.95 18.69
N PRO A 67 3.15 -3.92 19.70
CA PRO A 67 2.67 -2.67 20.28
C PRO A 67 3.80 -1.81 20.88
N GLU A 68 4.90 -2.44 21.28
CA GLU A 68 6.10 -1.76 21.77
C GLU A 68 6.78 -0.87 20.71
N LEU A 69 6.50 -1.10 19.42
CA LEU A 69 7.09 -0.33 18.32
C LEU A 69 6.25 0.88 17.87
N HIS A 70 5.10 1.12 18.47
CA HIS A 70 4.25 2.25 18.09
C HIS A 70 5.01 3.59 18.18
N SER A 71 5.85 3.79 19.19
CA SER A 71 6.68 4.99 19.34
C SER A 71 7.74 5.15 18.25
N ASN A 72 8.07 4.08 17.53
CA ASN A 72 9.01 4.10 16.40
C ASN A 72 8.32 4.45 15.07
N ILE A 73 7.01 4.65 15.07
CA ILE A 73 6.23 5.04 13.90
C ILE A 73 5.88 6.53 13.98
N ALA A 74 6.42 7.32 13.07
CA ALA A 74 6.12 8.75 12.98
C ALA A 74 4.69 9.01 12.52
N ARG A 75 4.24 8.28 11.52
CA ARG A 75 2.89 8.31 10.94
C ARG A 75 2.65 7.14 10.00
N ILE A 76 1.39 6.91 9.68
CA ILE A 76 0.98 5.98 8.64
C ILE A 76 0.37 6.79 7.49
N VAL A 77 0.86 6.58 6.27
CA VAL A 77 0.30 7.16 5.05
C VAL A 77 -0.39 6.05 4.28
N ILE A 78 -1.65 6.21 3.96
CA ILE A 78 -2.48 5.18 3.36
C ILE A 78 -2.96 5.63 1.98
N MET A 79 -2.76 4.82 0.94
CA MET A 79 -3.61 4.88 -0.25
C MET A 79 -4.79 3.93 -0.02
N GLY A 80 -5.97 4.47 0.09
CA GLY A 80 -7.19 3.68 0.34
C GLY A 80 -8.35 4.53 0.79
N GLY A 81 -9.54 3.96 0.68
CA GLY A 81 -10.77 4.63 1.06
C GLY A 81 -11.23 5.73 0.11
N ALA A 82 -12.37 6.30 0.40
CA ALA A 82 -12.97 7.41 -0.32
C ALA A 82 -13.90 8.19 0.61
N MET A 83 -13.98 9.50 0.43
CA MET A 83 -15.02 10.33 1.05
C MET A 83 -16.31 10.33 0.23
N GLY A 84 -16.20 10.10 -1.07
CA GLY A 84 -17.30 10.02 -2.03
C GLY A 84 -17.55 8.57 -2.48
N LEU A 85 -17.52 8.35 -3.79
CA LEU A 85 -17.77 7.04 -4.38
C LEU A 85 -16.56 6.12 -4.26
N GLY A 86 -16.83 4.82 -4.04
CA GLY A 86 -15.85 3.76 -4.11
C GLY A 86 -15.47 3.39 -5.55
N ASN A 87 -14.59 2.41 -5.69
CA ASN A 87 -14.19 1.84 -6.98
C ASN A 87 -14.44 0.32 -7.08
N TRP A 88 -14.58 -0.37 -5.94
CA TRP A 88 -14.91 -1.79 -5.91
C TRP A 88 -16.42 -2.02 -5.75
N THR A 89 -17.02 -1.29 -4.85
CA THR A 89 -18.47 -1.13 -4.74
C THR A 89 -18.81 0.36 -4.83
N PRO A 90 -20.09 0.74 -4.96
CA PRO A 90 -20.46 2.17 -4.97
C PRO A 90 -19.97 2.94 -3.75
N ALA A 91 -19.74 2.28 -2.62
CA ALA A 91 -19.35 2.91 -1.36
C ALA A 91 -17.94 2.54 -0.88
N ALA A 92 -17.31 1.49 -1.44
CA ALA A 92 -16.04 0.98 -0.92
C ALA A 92 -14.91 1.08 -1.96
N GLU A 93 -13.77 1.58 -1.50
CA GLU A 93 -12.50 1.50 -2.21
C GLU A 93 -11.84 0.13 -1.96
N PHE A 94 -11.14 -0.39 -2.96
CA PHE A 94 -10.61 -1.77 -3.00
C PHE A 94 -9.71 -2.12 -1.80
N ASN A 95 -8.72 -1.29 -1.48
CA ASN A 95 -7.77 -1.58 -0.40
C ASN A 95 -8.43 -1.68 0.97
N ILE A 96 -9.46 -0.88 1.20
CA ILE A 96 -10.26 -0.96 2.43
C ILE A 96 -11.24 -2.14 2.37
N PHE A 97 -11.84 -2.41 1.20
CA PHE A 97 -12.81 -3.48 1.03
C PHE A 97 -12.20 -4.86 1.26
N VAL A 98 -10.96 -5.08 0.81
CA VAL A 98 -10.28 -6.39 0.93
C VAL A 98 -10.10 -6.83 2.37
N ASP A 99 -9.75 -5.90 3.27
CA ASP A 99 -9.57 -6.19 4.71
C ASP A 99 -10.01 -5.01 5.56
N PRO A 100 -11.33 -4.81 5.73
CA PRO A 100 -11.84 -3.68 6.50
C PRO A 100 -11.55 -3.80 8.00
N GLU A 101 -11.40 -5.00 8.55
CA GLU A 101 -11.01 -5.20 9.94
C GLU A 101 -9.56 -4.73 10.18
N ALA A 102 -8.66 -5.01 9.23
CA ALA A 102 -7.29 -4.47 9.29
C ALA A 102 -7.29 -2.94 9.17
N ALA A 103 -8.10 -2.39 8.29
CA ALA A 103 -8.26 -0.94 8.18
C ALA A 103 -8.77 -0.34 9.49
N GLU A 104 -9.77 -0.93 10.14
CA GLU A 104 -10.28 -0.50 11.44
C GLU A 104 -9.18 -0.48 12.50
N ILE A 105 -8.39 -1.55 12.61
CA ILE A 105 -7.24 -1.63 13.55
C ILE A 105 -6.28 -0.46 13.32
N VAL A 106 -5.93 -0.21 12.06
CA VAL A 106 -5.01 0.87 11.71
C VAL A 106 -5.60 2.24 12.07
N PHE A 107 -6.85 2.51 11.72
CA PHE A 107 -7.51 3.79 12.04
C PHE A 107 -7.72 4.00 13.54
N GLN A 108 -7.87 2.94 14.32
CA GLN A 108 -8.00 2.99 15.77
C GLN A 108 -6.67 2.94 16.54
N SER A 109 -5.54 2.85 15.85
CA SER A 109 -4.21 2.71 16.47
C SER A 109 -3.77 3.89 17.34
N GLY A 110 -4.40 5.06 17.19
CA GLY A 110 -3.99 6.31 17.85
C GLY A 110 -2.77 6.97 17.21
N LEU A 111 -2.17 6.38 16.19
CA LEU A 111 -1.05 6.96 15.44
C LEU A 111 -1.54 8.04 14.47
N PRO A 112 -0.69 9.03 14.12
CA PRO A 112 -1.02 10.00 13.08
C PRO A 112 -1.23 9.30 11.73
N ILE A 113 -2.38 9.54 11.10
CA ILE A 113 -2.73 8.95 9.80
C ILE A 113 -2.94 10.04 8.75
N VAL A 114 -2.37 9.83 7.56
CA VAL A 114 -2.65 10.61 6.35
C VAL A 114 -3.25 9.66 5.32
N MET A 115 -4.48 9.93 4.91
CA MET A 115 -5.19 9.12 3.92
C MET A 115 -5.24 9.84 2.57
N ALA A 116 -4.70 9.21 1.53
CA ALA A 116 -4.90 9.59 0.13
C ALA A 116 -5.97 8.66 -0.47
N GLY A 117 -7.23 9.01 -0.27
CA GLY A 117 -8.36 8.28 -0.84
C GLY A 117 -8.59 8.57 -2.32
N LEU A 118 -9.62 7.95 -2.91
CA LEU A 118 -9.95 8.11 -4.32
C LEU A 118 -10.22 9.58 -4.72
N ASP A 119 -10.72 10.38 -3.79
CA ASP A 119 -10.96 11.82 -4.00
C ASP A 119 -9.68 12.60 -4.32
N VAL A 120 -8.53 12.08 -3.90
CA VAL A 120 -7.19 12.60 -4.21
C VAL A 120 -6.60 11.89 -5.40
N THR A 121 -6.59 10.55 -5.39
CA THR A 121 -5.87 9.75 -6.40
C THR A 121 -6.50 9.85 -7.79
N HIS A 122 -7.82 10.01 -7.89
CA HIS A 122 -8.50 10.27 -9.16
C HIS A 122 -8.11 11.61 -9.81
N ARG A 123 -7.48 12.53 -9.07
CA ARG A 123 -6.95 13.78 -9.61
C ARG A 123 -5.50 13.69 -10.06
N ALA A 124 -4.76 12.68 -9.59
CA ALA A 124 -3.37 12.41 -9.96
C ALA A 124 -3.32 11.52 -11.21
N GLN A 125 -3.80 12.04 -12.35
CA GLN A 125 -3.89 11.31 -13.61
C GLN A 125 -2.61 11.46 -14.42
N ILE A 126 -2.14 10.36 -15.01
CA ILE A 126 -1.10 10.36 -16.04
C ILE A 126 -1.80 10.44 -17.39
N MET A 127 -1.51 11.48 -18.15
CA MET A 127 -2.09 11.72 -19.46
C MET A 127 -1.16 11.22 -20.57
N THR A 128 -1.67 11.12 -21.80
CA THR A 128 -0.88 10.64 -22.95
C THR A 128 0.41 11.43 -23.14
N ASP A 129 0.37 12.75 -22.96
CA ASP A 129 1.54 13.61 -23.06
C ASP A 129 2.62 13.29 -22.01
N ASP A 130 2.22 12.86 -20.81
CA ASP A 130 3.14 12.46 -19.77
C ASP A 130 3.82 11.14 -20.15
N ILE A 131 3.07 10.20 -20.74
CA ILE A 131 3.61 8.93 -21.25
C ILE A 131 4.66 9.21 -22.34
N GLU A 132 4.39 10.13 -23.28
CA GLU A 132 5.37 10.49 -24.32
C GLU A 132 6.64 11.13 -23.73
N ARG A 133 6.50 11.95 -22.68
CA ARG A 133 7.66 12.50 -21.95
C ARG A 133 8.47 11.39 -21.28
N PHE A 134 7.82 10.38 -20.66
CA PHE A 134 8.51 9.25 -20.06
C PHE A 134 9.26 8.42 -21.10
N ARG A 135 8.64 8.18 -22.28
CA ARG A 135 9.34 7.52 -23.40
C ARG A 135 10.58 8.26 -23.85
N ALA A 136 10.51 9.59 -23.90
CA ALA A 136 11.64 10.44 -24.31
C ALA A 136 12.84 10.35 -23.34
N VAL A 137 12.63 9.94 -22.08
CA VAL A 137 13.71 9.70 -21.11
C VAL A 137 14.53 8.45 -21.47
N GLY A 138 13.95 7.52 -22.25
CA GLY A 138 14.67 6.33 -22.75
C GLY A 138 14.87 5.24 -21.70
N ASN A 139 14.08 5.21 -20.64
CA ASN A 139 14.06 4.09 -19.71
C ASN A 139 13.46 2.85 -20.37
N PRO A 140 13.90 1.64 -20.02
CA PRO A 140 13.40 0.40 -20.61
C PRO A 140 11.97 0.01 -20.15
N VAL A 141 11.32 0.82 -19.33
CA VAL A 141 9.95 0.60 -18.81
C VAL A 141 9.01 1.63 -19.41
#